data_5c41c29d1b0f48539127e084102a38bb
#
_entry.id   5c41c29d1b0f48539127e084102a38bb
#
_cell.length_a   1.000
_cell.length_b   1.000
_cell.length_c   1.000
_cell.angle_alpha   90.00
_cell.angle_beta   90.00
_cell.angle_gamma   90.00
#
_symmetry.space_group_name_H-M   'P 1'
#
loop_
_entity.id
_entity.type
_entity.pdbx_description
1 polymer ?
#
loop_
_entity_poly.entity_id
_entity_poly.type
_entity_poly.pdbx_seq_one_letter_code
_entity_poly.pdbx_strand_id
1 'polypeptide(L)'
;PLAPPGTVDVTAHVPFAALAAAGRAAGAAAHGPLPMGLFLQRLGLAQRAAILARAAGAGRRGQAGQILSGAERLLAPEGMGRLFKALCLCHPRLPTPPGFESP
;
A
#
# COMPACT_ATOMS: atom_id res chain seq x y z
N PRO A 1 2.72 14.50 -21.32
CA PRO A 1 4.16 14.33 -21.48
C PRO A 1 4.50 13.76 -22.84
N LEU A 2 5.39 14.44 -23.49
CA LEU A 2 5.77 14.11 -24.86
C LEU A 2 7.11 13.40 -24.97
N ALA A 3 7.74 13.11 -23.82
CA ALA A 3 9.03 12.43 -23.81
C ALA A 3 8.85 10.96 -24.18
N PRO A 4 9.78 10.38 -24.94
CA PRO A 4 9.75 8.96 -25.23
C PRO A 4 9.80 8.11 -23.95
N PRO A 5 9.15 6.95 -23.93
CA PRO A 5 9.22 6.06 -22.77
C PRO A 5 10.67 5.69 -22.45
N GLY A 6 11.01 5.68 -21.16
CA GLY A 6 12.34 5.31 -20.71
C GLY A 6 13.35 6.45 -20.66
N THR A 7 13.02 7.62 -21.18
CA THR A 7 13.94 8.77 -21.13
C THR A 7 13.64 9.73 -19.98
N VAL A 8 12.42 9.74 -19.48
CA VAL A 8 11.99 10.62 -18.39
C VAL A 8 11.03 9.85 -17.50
N ASP A 9 11.26 9.95 -16.19
CA ASP A 9 10.29 9.47 -15.21
C ASP A 9 9.21 10.52 -15.05
N VAL A 10 7.96 10.12 -15.33
CA VAL A 10 6.81 10.99 -15.15
C VAL A 10 6.05 10.53 -13.93
N THR A 11 5.96 11.40 -12.92
CA THR A 11 5.18 11.13 -11.72
C THR A 11 4.08 12.17 -11.59
N ALA A 12 2.92 11.73 -11.15
CA ALA A 12 1.79 12.60 -10.89
C ALA A 12 0.98 12.05 -9.73
N HIS A 13 0.34 12.93 -9.00
CA HIS A 13 -0.60 12.50 -7.97
C HIS A 13 -1.81 11.84 -8.62
N VAL A 14 -2.15 10.66 -8.14
CA VAL A 14 -3.34 9.96 -8.60
C VAL A 14 -4.56 10.62 -7.94
N PRO A 15 -5.57 11.04 -8.72
CA PRO A 15 -6.79 11.62 -8.16
C PRO A 15 -7.70 10.51 -7.61
N PHE A 16 -7.38 10.00 -6.44
CA PHE A 16 -8.07 8.84 -5.87
C PHE A 16 -9.57 9.09 -5.66
N ALA A 17 -9.95 10.28 -5.22
CA ALA A 17 -11.36 10.60 -5.02
C ALA A 17 -12.14 10.56 -6.34
N ALA A 18 -11.56 11.13 -7.41
CA ALA A 18 -12.18 11.10 -8.72
C ALA A 18 -12.24 9.69 -9.29
N LEU A 19 -11.20 8.90 -9.08
CA LEU A 19 -11.16 7.51 -9.52
C LEU A 19 -12.20 6.66 -8.81
N ALA A 20 -12.36 6.84 -7.51
CA ALA A 20 -13.38 6.15 -6.73
C ALA A 20 -14.79 6.55 -7.20
N ALA A 21 -15.01 7.84 -7.46
CA ALA A 21 -16.30 8.32 -7.94
C ALA A 21 -16.62 7.75 -9.33
N ALA A 22 -15.64 7.71 -10.22
CA ALA A 22 -15.82 7.14 -11.55
C ALA A 22 -16.12 5.63 -11.46
N GLY A 23 -15.45 4.92 -10.57
CA GLY A 23 -15.73 3.51 -10.33
C GLY A 23 -17.15 3.27 -9.85
N ARG A 24 -17.60 4.06 -8.90
CA ARG A 24 -18.98 3.95 -8.39
C ARG A 24 -19.99 4.27 -9.49
N ALA A 25 -19.73 5.28 -10.30
CA ALA A 25 -20.60 5.64 -11.41
C ALA A 25 -20.70 4.53 -12.44
N ALA A 26 -19.65 3.73 -12.59
CA ALA A 26 -19.62 2.57 -13.49
C ALA A 26 -20.22 1.31 -12.86
N GLY A 27 -20.69 1.38 -11.63
CA GLY A 27 -21.31 0.24 -10.95
C GLY A 27 -20.41 -0.57 -10.05
N ALA A 28 -19.17 -0.15 -9.84
CA ALA A 28 -18.24 -0.84 -8.93
C ALA A 28 -18.42 -0.36 -7.50
N ALA A 29 -18.02 -1.20 -6.56
CA ALA A 29 -17.83 -0.79 -5.18
C ALA A 29 -16.42 -0.21 -5.02
N ALA A 30 -16.29 0.89 -4.30
CA ALA A 30 -14.99 1.51 -4.04
C ALA A 30 -14.68 1.44 -2.55
N HIS A 31 -13.48 0.96 -2.22
CA HIS A 31 -12.99 0.86 -0.86
C HIS A 31 -11.72 1.70 -0.75
N GLY A 32 -11.68 2.58 0.25
CA GLY A 32 -10.61 3.56 0.37
C GLY A 32 -10.94 4.86 -0.37
N PRO A 33 -9.95 5.70 -0.67
CA PRO A 33 -8.52 5.43 -0.45
C PRO A 33 -8.12 5.44 1.02
N LEU A 34 -7.14 4.63 1.35
CA LEU A 34 -6.54 4.60 2.67
C LEU A 34 -5.06 4.95 2.55
N PRO A 35 -4.46 5.57 3.59
CA PRO A 35 -3.00 5.66 3.63
C PRO A 35 -2.39 4.27 3.51
N MET A 36 -1.34 4.15 2.71
CA MET A 36 -0.69 2.85 2.46
C MET A 36 -0.22 2.19 3.76
N GLY A 37 0.29 2.97 4.71
CA GLY A 37 0.73 2.45 5.99
C GLY A 37 -0.39 1.77 6.76
N LEU A 38 -1.56 2.40 6.81
CA LEU A 38 -2.73 1.82 7.46
C LEU A 38 -3.20 0.54 6.76
N PHE A 39 -3.25 0.56 5.43
CA PHE A 39 -3.62 -0.60 4.64
C PHE A 39 -2.69 -1.78 4.89
N LEU A 40 -1.37 -1.54 4.83
CA LEU A 40 -0.38 -2.58 5.05
C LEU A 40 -0.38 -3.08 6.50
N GLN A 41 -0.63 -2.18 7.45
CA GLN A 41 -0.74 -2.55 8.86
C GLN A 41 -1.91 -3.51 9.08
N ARG A 42 -3.04 -3.24 8.45
CA ARG A 42 -4.22 -4.11 8.52
C ARG A 42 -3.98 -5.47 7.88
N LEU A 43 -3.11 -5.52 6.87
CA LEU A 43 -2.71 -6.79 6.24
C LEU A 43 -1.65 -7.54 7.04
N GLY A 44 -1.13 -6.96 8.12
CA GLY A 44 -0.19 -7.64 9.00
C GLY A 44 1.27 -7.48 8.60
N LEU A 45 1.64 -6.39 7.90
CA LEU A 45 3.02 -6.19 7.46
C LEU A 45 4.01 -6.21 8.62
N ALA A 46 3.70 -5.54 9.74
CA ALA A 46 4.61 -5.49 10.88
C ALA A 46 4.88 -6.88 11.45
N GLN A 47 3.84 -7.69 11.58
CA GLN A 47 3.96 -9.07 12.07
C GLN A 47 4.75 -9.94 11.09
N ARG A 48 4.47 -9.77 9.80
CA ARG A 48 5.20 -10.52 8.76
C ARG A 48 6.67 -10.15 8.74
N ALA A 49 6.99 -8.87 8.86
CA ALA A 49 8.37 -8.39 8.90
C ALA A 49 9.12 -8.97 10.10
N ALA A 50 8.46 -9.00 11.26
CA ALA A 50 9.06 -9.57 12.47
C ALA A 50 9.36 -11.07 12.30
N ILE A 51 8.43 -11.82 11.68
CA ILE A 51 8.62 -13.24 11.42
C ILE A 51 9.81 -13.45 10.47
N LEU A 52 9.86 -12.68 9.39
CA LEU A 52 10.94 -12.80 8.41
C LEU A 52 12.29 -12.40 8.99
N ALA A 53 12.32 -11.35 9.83
CA ALA A 53 13.56 -10.93 10.48
C ALA A 53 14.10 -12.00 11.42
N ARG A 54 13.23 -12.66 12.18
CA ARG A 54 13.62 -13.76 13.05
C ARG A 54 14.10 -14.97 12.26
N ALA A 55 13.45 -15.27 11.14
CA ALA A 55 13.85 -16.37 10.28
C ALA A 55 15.21 -16.13 9.64
N ALA A 56 15.58 -14.86 9.40
CA ALA A 56 16.90 -14.53 8.88
C ALA A 56 18.01 -14.85 9.89
N GLY A 57 17.70 -14.79 11.19
CA GLY A 57 18.59 -15.26 12.24
C GLY A 57 19.88 -14.48 12.37
N ALA A 58 20.77 -15.00 13.23
CA ALA A 58 22.04 -14.33 13.54
C ALA A 58 23.01 -14.35 12.36
N GLY A 59 22.93 -15.35 11.47
CA GLY A 59 23.80 -15.46 10.32
C GLY A 59 23.55 -14.46 9.22
N ARG A 60 22.45 -13.70 9.31
CA ARG A 60 22.06 -12.71 8.31
C ARG A 60 21.59 -11.43 8.96
N ARG A 61 22.42 -10.88 9.84
CA ARG A 61 22.07 -9.70 10.63
C ARG A 61 21.66 -8.50 9.79
N GLY A 62 22.40 -8.25 8.70
CA GLY A 62 22.08 -7.13 7.81
C GLY A 62 20.72 -7.29 7.15
N GLN A 63 20.37 -8.53 6.79
CA GLN A 63 19.08 -8.81 6.17
C GLN A 63 17.92 -8.56 7.13
N ALA A 64 18.04 -8.99 8.40
CA ALA A 64 17.01 -8.73 9.39
C ALA A 64 16.78 -7.23 9.58
N GLY A 65 17.86 -6.45 9.69
CA GLY A 65 17.75 -5.00 9.81
C GLY A 65 17.11 -4.35 8.60
N GLN A 66 17.43 -4.83 7.40
CA GLN A 66 16.84 -4.31 6.17
C GLN A 66 15.35 -4.61 6.08
N ILE A 67 14.93 -5.80 6.51
CA ILE A 67 13.51 -6.17 6.53
C ILE A 67 12.74 -5.24 7.46
N LEU A 68 13.23 -5.03 8.67
CA LEU A 68 12.55 -4.19 9.66
C LEU A 68 12.54 -2.72 9.25
N SER A 69 13.65 -2.21 8.71
CA SER A 69 13.73 -0.83 8.23
C SER A 69 12.80 -0.61 7.04
N GLY A 70 12.74 -1.58 6.12
CA GLY A 70 11.85 -1.50 4.98
C GLY A 70 10.39 -1.44 5.39
N ALA A 71 9.99 -2.29 6.32
CA ALA A 71 8.63 -2.29 6.84
C ALA A 71 8.30 -0.97 7.52
N GLU A 72 9.23 -0.43 8.32
CA GLU A 72 9.05 0.84 9.01
C GLU A 72 8.83 1.98 8.01
N ARG A 73 9.63 2.03 6.94
CA ARG A 73 9.46 3.06 5.90
C ARG A 73 8.11 3.02 5.24
N LEU A 74 7.58 1.81 4.99
CA LEU A 74 6.28 1.65 4.37
C LEU A 74 5.13 2.02 5.29
N LEU A 75 5.29 1.80 6.60
CA LEU A 75 4.24 2.02 7.59
C LEU A 75 4.25 3.45 8.14
N ALA A 76 5.42 4.07 8.25
CA ALA A 76 5.57 5.33 8.96
C ALA A 76 4.84 6.48 8.25
N PRO A 77 4.05 7.29 8.98
CA PRO A 77 3.36 8.43 8.37
C PRO A 77 4.31 9.46 7.74
N GLU A 78 5.48 9.68 8.33
CA GLU A 78 6.48 10.60 7.79
C GLU A 78 7.26 10.02 6.62
N GLY A 79 7.08 8.72 6.32
CA GLY A 79 7.66 8.07 5.17
C GLY A 79 6.60 7.78 4.11
N MET A 80 6.62 6.57 3.56
CA MET A 80 5.72 6.18 2.47
C MET A 80 4.31 5.84 2.95
N GLY A 81 4.12 5.59 4.26
CA GLY A 81 2.84 5.11 4.79
C GLY A 81 1.69 6.10 4.61
N ARG A 82 1.96 7.39 4.65
CA ARG A 82 0.95 8.44 4.48
C ARG A 82 0.99 9.06 3.10
N LEU A 83 2.17 9.12 2.50
CA LEU A 83 2.37 9.74 1.19
C LEU A 83 1.64 8.97 0.09
N PHE A 84 1.68 7.66 0.17
CA PHE A 84 1.02 6.79 -0.81
C PHE A 84 -0.30 6.28 -0.27
N LYS A 85 -1.22 5.95 -1.18
CA LYS A 85 -2.57 5.50 -0.82
C LYS A 85 -2.92 4.23 -1.55
N ALA A 86 -3.87 3.48 -0.99
CA ALA A 86 -4.41 2.27 -1.59
C ALA A 86 -5.90 2.45 -1.84
N LEU A 87 -6.36 2.01 -2.99
CA LEU A 87 -7.76 2.05 -3.39
C LEU A 87 -8.11 0.71 -4.03
N CYS A 88 -9.28 0.18 -3.70
CA CYS A 88 -9.81 -1.02 -4.34
C CYS A 88 -11.13 -0.72 -5.03
N LEU A 89 -11.23 -1.08 -6.30
CA LEU A 89 -12.47 -1.09 -7.04
C LEU A 89 -12.82 -2.53 -7.36
N CYS A 90 -14.01 -2.98 -6.98
CA CYS A 90 -14.40 -4.37 -7.17
C CYS A 90 -15.90 -4.47 -7.39
N HIS A 91 -16.36 -5.68 -7.71
CA HIS A 91 -17.77 -5.95 -7.87
C HIS A 91 -18.50 -5.71 -6.55
N PRO A 92 -19.69 -5.05 -6.55
CA PRO A 92 -20.40 -4.72 -5.30
C PRO A 92 -20.82 -5.95 -4.48
N ARG A 93 -20.93 -7.11 -5.10
CA ARG A 93 -21.33 -8.35 -4.41
C ARG A 93 -20.18 -9.04 -3.69
N LEU A 94 -18.94 -8.62 -3.97
CA LEU A 94 -17.80 -9.19 -3.27
C LEU A 94 -17.75 -8.67 -1.84
N PRO A 95 -17.27 -9.49 -0.88
CA PRO A 95 -17.08 -8.99 0.48
C PRO A 95 -16.00 -7.91 0.50
N THR A 96 -15.97 -7.13 1.58
CA THR A 96 -14.95 -6.10 1.74
C THR A 96 -13.57 -6.73 1.63
N PRO A 97 -12.69 -6.21 0.74
CA PRO A 97 -11.36 -6.80 0.57
C PRO A 97 -10.50 -6.62 1.82
N PRO A 98 -9.55 -7.54 2.05
CA PRO A 98 -8.62 -7.41 3.18
C PRO A 98 -7.90 -6.08 3.18
N GLY A 99 -7.72 -5.50 4.36
CA GLY A 99 -7.07 -4.20 4.52
C GLY A 99 -8.02 -3.02 4.46
N PHE A 100 -9.24 -3.20 3.95
CA PHE A 100 -10.24 -2.13 3.84
C PHE A 100 -11.40 -2.29 4.81
N GLU A 101 -11.35 -3.30 5.67
CA GLU A 101 -12.40 -3.52 6.66
C GLU A 101 -12.45 -2.36 7.65
N SER A 102 -13.65 -2.12 8.19
CA SER A 102 -13.80 -1.15 9.27
C SER A 102 -13.08 -1.63 10.53
N PRO A 103 -12.49 -0.71 11.32
CA PRO A 103 -11.81 -1.10 12.54
C PRO A 103 -12.76 -1.72 13.57
#